data_f18b0876f23afb03e6480a127818e343
#
_entry.id   f18b0876f23afb03e6480a127818e343
#
_cell.length_a   1.000
_cell.length_b   1.000
_cell.length_c   1.000
_cell.angle_alpha   90.00
_cell.angle_beta   90.00
_cell.angle_gamma   90.00
#
_symmetry.space_group_name_H-M   'P 1'
#
loop_
_entity.id
_entity.type
_entity.pdbx_description
1 polymer ?
#
loop_
_entity_poly.entity_id
_entity_poly.type
_entity_poly.pdbx_seq_one_letter_code
_entity_poly.pdbx_strand_id
1 'polypeptide(L)'
;KKIKDRVLLIKNTDKGPSLEKLKEDLEKAPNDIDIVFKITDTHFANNNFDSCFETLLSYYPKNKEKIKTKMLGYFDVLGFEHESTILYRKKLSSIMFS
;
A
#
# COMPACT_ATOMS: atom_id res chain seq x y z
N LYS A 1 1.62 -30.21 16.39
CA LYS A 1 1.78 -29.90 16.08
C LYS A 1 1.20 -29.57 15.02
N LYS A 2 1.06 -29.43 14.39
CA LYS A 2 0.43 -29.04 13.42
C LYS A 2 -0.67 -28.22 13.61
N ILE A 3 -1.11 -27.98 14.64
CA ILE A 3 -2.21 -27.16 14.94
C ILE A 3 -1.96 -25.72 14.68
N LYS A 4 -0.79 -25.27 14.93
CA LYS A 4 -0.51 -23.90 14.72
C LYS A 4 -0.58 -23.49 13.32
N ASP A 5 -0.25 -24.29 12.43
CA ASP A 5 -0.25 -23.91 11.04
C ASP A 5 -1.61 -23.56 10.55
N ARG A 6 -2.59 -24.27 11.02
CA ARG A 6 -3.92 -24.01 10.56
C ARG A 6 -4.41 -22.68 11.01
N VAL A 7 -4.05 -22.32 12.20
CA VAL A 7 -4.48 -21.04 12.72
C VAL A 7 -3.99 -19.91 11.87
N LEU A 8 -2.75 -19.98 11.46
CA LEU A 8 -2.21 -18.92 10.65
C LEU A 8 -2.91 -18.80 9.33
N LEU A 9 -3.20 -19.92 8.71
CA LEU A 9 -3.86 -19.89 7.43
C LEU A 9 -5.25 -19.28 7.54
N ILE A 10 -5.94 -19.59 8.57
CA ILE A 10 -7.26 -19.06 8.74
C ILE A 10 -7.25 -17.55 8.84
N LYS A 11 -6.30 -17.02 9.55
CA LYS A 11 -6.22 -15.58 9.66
C LYS A 11 -6.00 -14.92 8.33
N ASN A 12 -5.17 -15.52 7.52
CA ASN A 12 -4.87 -14.92 6.24
C ASN A 12 -6.07 -14.89 5.33
N THR A 13 -6.86 -15.93 5.37
CA THR A 13 -7.99 -15.99 4.48
C THR A 13 -9.05 -14.97 4.84
N ASP A 14 -9.08 -14.56 6.09
CA ASP A 14 -10.07 -13.60 6.51
C ASP A 14 -9.84 -12.22 5.94
N LYS A 15 -8.66 -11.97 5.43
CA LYS A 15 -8.33 -10.65 4.95
C LYS A 15 -8.58 -10.44 3.47
N GLY A 16 -9.16 -11.41 2.80
CA GLY A 16 -9.38 -11.29 1.37
C GLY A 16 -8.17 -11.79 0.59
N PRO A 17 -7.99 -11.32 -0.63
CA PRO A 17 -6.91 -11.84 -1.48
C PRO A 17 -5.55 -11.66 -0.84
N SER A 18 -4.69 -12.65 -1.04
CA SER A 18 -3.34 -12.55 -0.53
C SER A 18 -2.54 -11.57 -1.36
N LEU A 19 -1.45 -11.10 -0.78
CA LEU A 19 -0.58 -10.17 -1.49
C LEU A 19 -0.04 -10.79 -2.77
N GLU A 20 0.27 -12.07 -2.73
CA GLU A 20 0.78 -12.77 -3.91
C GLU A 20 -0.23 -12.78 -5.02
N LYS A 21 -1.49 -13.02 -4.68
CA LYS A 21 -2.54 -13.03 -5.68
C LYS A 21 -2.70 -11.64 -6.30
N LEU A 22 -2.65 -10.62 -5.47
CA LEU A 22 -2.76 -9.25 -5.97
C LEU A 22 -1.60 -8.91 -6.90
N LYS A 23 -0.41 -9.37 -6.57
CA LYS A 23 0.73 -9.11 -7.44
C LYS A 23 0.59 -9.81 -8.77
N GLU A 24 0.06 -11.04 -8.76
CA GLU A 24 -0.21 -11.73 -10.01
C GLU A 24 -1.22 -10.98 -10.86
N ASP A 25 -2.27 -10.50 -10.22
CA ASP A 25 -3.28 -9.74 -10.93
C ASP A 25 -2.69 -8.48 -11.55
N LEU A 26 -1.79 -7.84 -10.81
CA LEU A 26 -1.16 -6.63 -11.30
C LEU A 26 -0.26 -6.92 -12.50
N GLU A 27 0.39 -8.08 -12.52
CA GLU A 27 1.21 -8.45 -13.67
C GLU A 27 0.38 -8.54 -14.93
N LYS A 28 -0.87 -8.97 -14.79
CA LYS A 28 -1.76 -9.08 -15.92
C LYS A 28 -2.37 -7.74 -16.32
N ALA A 29 -2.46 -6.82 -15.38
CA ALA A 29 -3.03 -5.51 -15.63
C ALA A 29 -2.17 -4.45 -14.94
N PRO A 30 -0.96 -4.19 -15.46
CA PRO A 30 0.01 -3.34 -14.76
C PRO A 30 -0.44 -1.91 -14.53
N ASN A 31 -1.43 -1.45 -15.29
CA ASN A 31 -1.91 -0.09 -15.15
C ASN A 31 -3.21 0.01 -14.34
N ASP A 32 -3.61 -1.08 -13.70
CA ASP A 32 -4.84 -1.08 -12.93
C ASP A 32 -4.58 -0.51 -11.55
N ILE A 33 -4.92 0.75 -11.38
CA ILE A 33 -4.63 1.43 -10.13
C ILE A 33 -5.41 0.84 -8.96
N ASP A 34 -6.57 0.26 -9.22
CA ASP A 34 -7.34 -0.36 -8.15
C ASP A 34 -6.60 -1.53 -7.52
N ILE A 35 -5.91 -2.31 -8.36
CA ILE A 35 -5.11 -3.42 -7.84
C ILE A 35 -3.94 -2.88 -7.04
N VAL A 36 -3.31 -1.82 -7.53
CA VAL A 36 -2.22 -1.18 -6.80
C VAL A 36 -2.69 -0.75 -5.41
N PHE A 37 -3.87 -0.15 -5.34
CA PHE A 37 -4.39 0.30 -4.05
C PHE A 37 -4.68 -0.87 -3.12
N LYS A 38 -5.13 -2.00 -3.65
CA LYS A 38 -5.35 -3.17 -2.80
C LYS A 38 -4.02 -3.68 -2.25
N ILE A 39 -2.98 -3.64 -3.06
CA ILE A 39 -1.66 -4.04 -2.60
C ILE A 39 -1.16 -3.11 -1.51
N THR A 40 -1.31 -1.80 -1.72
CA THR A 40 -0.85 -0.85 -0.71
C THR A 40 -1.68 -0.93 0.57
N ASP A 41 -2.98 -1.19 0.45
CA ASP A 41 -3.80 -1.39 1.64
C ASP A 41 -3.31 -2.60 2.44
N THR A 42 -2.90 -3.66 1.75
CA THR A 42 -2.38 -4.84 2.42
C THR A 42 -1.07 -4.52 3.14
N HIS A 43 -0.18 -3.80 2.47
CA HIS A 43 1.07 -3.38 3.11
C HIS A 43 0.79 -2.51 4.33
N PHE A 44 -0.14 -1.58 4.17
CA PHE A 44 -0.50 -0.67 5.26
C PHE A 44 -1.03 -1.44 6.46
N ALA A 45 -1.91 -2.41 6.21
CA ALA A 45 -2.50 -3.20 7.29
C ALA A 45 -1.46 -4.03 8.01
N ASN A 46 -0.38 -4.39 7.33
CA ASN A 46 0.71 -5.15 7.92
C ASN A 46 1.80 -4.26 8.50
N ASN A 47 1.55 -2.97 8.57
CA ASN A 47 2.51 -1.99 9.08
C ASN A 47 3.77 -1.89 8.22
N ASN A 48 3.68 -2.29 6.97
CA ASN A 48 4.79 -2.14 6.02
C ASN A 48 4.64 -0.82 5.30
N PHE A 49 4.80 0.26 6.05
CA PHE A 49 4.52 1.59 5.52
C PHE A 49 5.47 1.98 4.41
N ASP A 50 6.73 1.59 4.53
CA ASP A 50 7.69 1.93 3.47
C ASP A 50 7.27 1.30 2.14
N SER A 51 6.92 0.01 2.16
CA SER A 51 6.49 -0.66 0.94
C SER A 51 5.22 -0.02 0.38
N CYS A 52 4.31 0.32 1.27
CA CYS A 52 3.05 0.96 0.88
C CYS A 52 3.32 2.26 0.13
N PHE A 53 4.06 3.16 0.75
CA PHE A 53 4.27 4.48 0.16
C PHE A 53 5.20 4.45 -1.05
N GLU A 54 6.22 3.60 -1.02
CA GLU A 54 7.11 3.51 -2.17
C GLU A 54 6.37 2.98 -3.39
N THR A 55 5.47 2.02 -3.18
CA THR A 55 4.65 1.52 -4.28
C THR A 55 3.79 2.64 -4.86
N LEU A 56 3.16 3.43 -3.98
CA LEU A 56 2.34 4.53 -4.46
C LEU A 56 3.15 5.55 -5.24
N LEU A 57 4.32 5.88 -4.73
CA LEU A 57 5.15 6.88 -5.40
C LEU A 57 5.60 6.41 -6.77
N SER A 58 5.82 5.11 -6.94
CA SER A 58 6.24 4.59 -8.23
C SER A 58 5.14 4.72 -9.28
N TYR A 59 3.89 4.82 -8.85
CA TYR A 59 2.77 5.00 -9.78
C TYR A 59 2.31 6.45 -9.89
N TYR A 60 2.94 7.34 -9.16
CA TYR A 60 2.50 8.74 -9.11
C TYR A 60 2.48 9.43 -10.49
N PRO A 61 3.51 9.29 -11.31
CA PRO A 61 3.53 10.07 -12.56
C PRO A 61 2.34 9.83 -13.46
N LYS A 62 1.77 8.64 -13.43
CA LYS A 62 0.65 8.31 -14.29
C LYS A 62 -0.71 8.52 -13.64
N ASN A 63 -0.73 8.64 -12.32
CA ASN A 63 -1.99 8.70 -11.58
C ASN A 63 -1.92 9.72 -10.48
N LYS A 64 -1.45 10.92 -10.82
CA LYS A 64 -1.12 11.94 -9.82
C LYS A 64 -2.21 12.19 -8.80
N GLU A 65 -3.42 12.47 -9.27
CA GLU A 65 -4.49 12.82 -8.34
C GLU A 65 -4.88 11.66 -7.46
N LYS A 66 -4.99 10.48 -8.05
CA LYS A 66 -5.40 9.31 -7.28
C LYS A 66 -4.36 8.93 -6.25
N ILE A 67 -3.09 8.96 -6.64
CA ILE A 67 -2.02 8.62 -5.71
C ILE A 67 -1.94 9.64 -4.59
N LYS A 68 -2.01 10.91 -4.93
CA LYS A 68 -1.97 11.96 -3.93
C LYS A 68 -3.09 11.79 -2.90
N THR A 69 -4.30 11.59 -3.39
CA THR A 69 -5.45 11.42 -2.51
C THR A 69 -5.28 10.20 -1.61
N LYS A 70 -4.78 9.10 -2.18
CA LYS A 70 -4.60 7.89 -1.40
C LYS A 70 -3.55 8.09 -0.31
N MET A 71 -2.44 8.73 -0.66
CA MET A 71 -1.38 8.98 0.32
C MET A 71 -1.87 9.89 1.44
N LEU A 72 -2.62 10.93 1.08
CA LEU A 72 -3.13 11.83 2.10
C LEU A 72 -4.08 11.10 3.06
N GLY A 73 -4.86 10.17 2.54
CA GLY A 73 -5.72 9.35 3.39
C GLY A 73 -4.91 8.52 4.38
N TYR A 74 -3.81 7.92 3.93
CA TYR A 74 -2.96 7.16 4.82
C TYR A 74 -2.32 8.07 5.87
N PHE A 75 -1.87 9.27 5.47
CA PHE A 75 -1.29 10.21 6.42
C PHE A 75 -2.29 10.57 7.50
N ASP A 76 -3.54 10.72 7.11
CA ASP A 76 -4.60 11.05 8.05
C ASP A 76 -4.76 9.96 9.10
N VAL A 77 -4.70 8.69 8.66
CA VAL A 77 -4.82 7.57 9.58
C VAL A 77 -3.63 7.49 10.52
N LEU A 78 -2.42 7.68 9.99
CA LEU A 78 -1.21 7.59 10.79
C LEU A 78 -1.02 8.79 11.72
N GLY A 79 -1.46 9.95 11.27
CA GLY A 79 -1.24 11.18 12.05
C GLY A 79 0.00 11.92 11.58
N PHE A 80 0.00 13.22 11.83
CA PHE A 80 1.08 14.08 11.33
C PHE A 80 2.41 13.82 12.00
N GLU A 81 2.40 13.24 13.19
CA GLU A 81 3.65 13.03 13.92
C GLU A 81 4.30 11.69 13.64
N HIS A 82 3.64 10.85 12.87
CA HIS A 82 4.20 9.54 12.55
C HIS A 82 5.40 9.70 11.65
N GLU A 83 6.43 8.87 11.89
CA GLU A 83 7.67 8.95 11.13
C GLU A 83 7.43 8.80 9.64
N SER A 84 6.59 7.83 9.27
CA SER A 84 6.32 7.60 7.86
C SER A 84 5.59 8.77 7.23
N THR A 85 4.69 9.40 7.97
CA THR A 85 4.00 10.58 7.48
C THR A 85 4.99 11.69 7.17
N ILE A 86 5.89 11.96 8.11
CA ILE A 86 6.86 13.03 7.93
C ILE A 86 7.75 12.75 6.72
N LEU A 87 8.27 11.54 6.64
CA LEU A 87 9.16 11.18 5.56
C LEU A 87 8.48 11.23 4.20
N TYR A 88 7.32 10.60 4.09
CA TYR A 88 6.69 10.47 2.78
C TYR A 88 5.93 11.71 2.36
N ARG A 89 5.55 12.57 3.28
CA ARG A 89 5.03 13.87 2.88
C ARG A 89 6.13 14.67 2.19
N LYS A 90 7.34 14.59 2.68
CA LYS A 90 8.45 15.26 2.03
C LYS A 90 8.71 14.70 0.65
N LYS A 91 8.68 13.37 0.54
CA LYS A 91 8.91 12.74 -0.76
C LYS A 91 7.82 13.10 -1.75
N LEU A 92 6.58 13.08 -1.31
CA LEU A 92 5.47 13.44 -2.18
C LEU A 92 5.61 14.89 -2.65
N SER A 93 5.91 15.78 -1.73
CA SER A 93 6.07 17.19 -2.05
C SER A 93 7.19 17.38 -3.08
N SER A 94 8.29 16.67 -2.90
CA SER A 94 9.42 16.76 -3.81
C SER A 94 9.02 16.32 -5.21
N ILE A 95 8.26 15.24 -5.30
CA ILE A 95 7.81 14.74 -6.60
C ILE A 95 6.82 15.69 -7.25
N MET A 96 5.94 16.30 -6.46
CA MET A 96 4.93 17.19 -6.99
C MET A 96 5.54 18.46 -7.60
N PHE A 97 6.67 18.88 -7.07
CA PHE A 97 7.28 20.12 -7.52
C PHE A 97 8.55 19.93 -8.35
N SER A 98 8.83 18.70 -8.74
CA SER A 98 10.05 18.48 -9.53
C SER A 98 9.81 18.53 -11.04
#